data_22e880580e7381edb72d25769dc4eff5
#
_entry.id   22e880580e7381edb72d25769dc4eff5
#
_cell.length_a   1.000
_cell.length_b   1.000
_cell.length_c   1.000
_cell.angle_alpha   90.00
_cell.angle_beta   90.00
_cell.angle_gamma   90.00
#
_symmetry.space_group_name_H-M   'P 1'
#
loop_
_entity.id
_entity.type
_entity.pdbx_description
1 polymer ?
#
loop_
_entity_poly.entity_id
_entity_poly.type
_entity_poly.pdbx_seq_one_letter_code
_entity_poly.pdbx_strand_id
1 'polypeptide(L)'
;FFVPSEISGGMQKRAGLARAMALDPEILFFDEPSAGLDPISSKLLDDLILSLRDNLNATIVMVTHELASIFAIGSNSVFLDPESKTMIAEGDPKKLLKTSQDERVIKFLSRSKKK
;
A
#
# COMPACT_ATOMS: atom_id res chain seq x y z
N PHE A 1 24.72 2.50 -16.78
CA PHE A 1 23.43 2.22 -17.38
C PHE A 1 23.07 0.75 -17.19
N PHE A 2 21.95 0.47 -16.54
CA PHE A 2 21.52 -0.89 -16.27
C PHE A 2 20.31 -1.26 -17.12
N VAL A 3 20.29 -2.48 -17.65
CA VAL A 3 19.07 -3.03 -18.24
C VAL A 3 18.14 -3.49 -17.11
N PRO A 4 16.80 -3.52 -17.33
CA PRO A 4 15.86 -3.85 -16.25
C PRO A 4 16.13 -5.18 -15.55
N SER A 5 16.66 -6.17 -16.25
CA SER A 5 16.98 -7.47 -15.68
C SER A 5 18.16 -7.45 -14.70
N GLU A 6 18.97 -6.40 -14.72
CA GLU A 6 20.17 -6.27 -13.89
C GLU A 6 19.93 -5.51 -12.60
N ILE A 7 18.76 -4.87 -12.44
CA ILE A 7 18.45 -4.10 -11.23
C ILE A 7 17.60 -4.92 -10.26
N SER A 8 17.74 -4.63 -8.96
CA SER A 8 16.98 -5.29 -7.92
C SER A 8 15.48 -4.97 -8.01
N GLY A 9 14.64 -5.79 -7.35
CA GLY A 9 13.21 -5.55 -7.26
C GLY A 9 12.89 -4.16 -6.71
N GLY A 10 13.64 -3.71 -5.68
CA GLY A 10 13.47 -2.38 -5.11
C GLY A 10 13.82 -1.27 -6.10
N MET A 11 14.89 -1.45 -6.86
CA MET A 11 15.30 -0.49 -7.88
C MET A 11 14.29 -0.41 -9.01
N GLN A 12 13.71 -1.56 -9.41
CA GLN A 12 12.66 -1.59 -10.43
C GLN A 12 11.42 -0.86 -9.96
N LYS A 13 11.02 -1.04 -8.70
CA LYS A 13 9.87 -0.34 -8.10
C LYS A 13 10.09 1.17 -8.08
N ARG A 14 11.29 1.62 -7.69
CA ARG A 14 11.64 3.04 -7.69
C ARG A 14 11.70 3.64 -9.09
N ALA A 15 12.20 2.90 -10.06
CA ALA A 15 12.23 3.34 -11.46
C ALA A 15 10.81 3.50 -12.02
N GLY A 16 9.90 2.56 -11.71
CA GLY A 16 8.51 2.65 -12.08
C GLY A 16 7.82 3.85 -11.46
N LEU A 17 8.14 4.14 -10.19
CA LEU A 17 7.61 5.29 -9.48
C LEU A 17 8.09 6.60 -10.12
N ALA A 18 9.37 6.73 -10.39
CA ALA A 18 9.93 7.92 -11.05
C ALA A 18 9.27 8.17 -12.41
N ARG A 19 9.01 7.10 -13.15
CA ARG A 19 8.34 7.16 -14.44
C ARG A 19 6.90 7.67 -14.30
N ALA A 20 6.16 7.18 -13.31
CA ALA A 20 4.80 7.63 -13.04
C ALA A 20 4.76 9.11 -12.65
N MET A 21 5.76 9.57 -11.91
CA MET A 21 5.88 10.96 -11.45
C MET A 21 6.25 11.94 -12.55
N ALA A 22 6.83 11.48 -13.64
CA ALA A 22 7.28 12.35 -14.73
C ALA A 22 6.14 13.17 -15.35
N LEU A 23 4.89 12.73 -15.20
CA LEU A 23 3.71 13.42 -15.71
C LEU A 23 3.09 14.39 -14.70
N ASP A 24 3.70 14.58 -13.53
CA ASP A 24 3.21 15.44 -12.45
C ASP A 24 1.74 15.15 -12.09
N PRO A 25 1.40 13.91 -11.72
CA PRO A 25 0.01 13.51 -11.54
C PRO A 25 -0.59 14.05 -10.24
N GLU A 26 -1.91 14.29 -10.26
CA GLU A 26 -2.67 14.62 -9.06
C GLU A 26 -3.03 13.39 -8.25
N ILE A 27 -3.16 12.25 -8.92
CA ILE A 27 -3.50 10.96 -8.30
C ILE A 27 -2.51 9.91 -8.79
N LEU A 28 -1.93 9.19 -7.84
CA LEU A 28 -1.05 8.05 -8.10
C LEU A 28 -1.70 6.77 -7.63
N PHE A 29 -1.72 5.77 -8.49
CA PHE A 29 -2.24 4.43 -8.18
C PHE A 29 -1.08 3.45 -8.07
N PHE A 30 -1.05 2.70 -6.98
CA PHE A 30 -0.08 1.62 -6.76
C PHE A 30 -0.83 0.30 -6.56
N ASP A 31 -0.47 -0.71 -7.33
CA ASP A 31 -1.03 -2.06 -7.17
C ASP A 31 0.08 -2.98 -6.64
N GLU A 32 -0.06 -3.39 -5.37
CA GLU A 32 0.90 -4.26 -4.67
C GLU A 32 2.35 -3.79 -4.84
N PRO A 33 2.67 -2.54 -4.48
CA PRO A 33 3.99 -1.97 -4.81
C PRO A 33 5.15 -2.66 -4.12
N SER A 34 4.93 -3.27 -2.95
CA SER A 34 5.99 -3.96 -2.20
C SER A 34 6.05 -5.46 -2.47
N ALA A 35 5.23 -5.98 -3.40
CA ALA A 35 5.23 -7.41 -3.72
C ALA A 35 6.63 -7.89 -4.13
N GLY A 36 7.08 -8.97 -3.52
CA GLY A 36 8.39 -9.55 -3.79
C GLY A 36 9.57 -8.86 -3.11
N LEU A 37 9.32 -7.81 -2.32
CA LEU A 37 10.38 -7.13 -1.57
C LEU A 37 10.51 -7.70 -0.17
N ASP A 38 11.74 -7.68 0.37
CA ASP A 38 11.99 -8.00 1.77
C ASP A 38 11.42 -6.89 2.69
N PRO A 39 11.28 -7.13 4.00
CA PRO A 39 10.66 -6.16 4.91
C PRO A 39 11.38 -4.81 4.96
N ILE A 40 12.71 -4.79 4.87
CA ILE A 40 13.48 -3.55 4.90
C ILE A 40 13.22 -2.72 3.65
N SER A 41 13.27 -3.35 2.48
CA SER A 41 13.00 -2.68 1.21
C SER A 41 11.55 -2.20 1.10
N SER A 42 10.60 -2.99 1.63
CA SER A 42 9.19 -2.60 1.68
C SER A 42 9.00 -1.35 2.52
N LYS A 43 9.66 -1.27 3.68
CA LYS A 43 9.57 -0.10 4.54
C LYS A 43 10.16 1.15 3.85
N LEU A 44 11.29 0.99 3.18
CA LEU A 44 11.90 2.10 2.43
C LEU A 44 10.97 2.59 1.31
N LEU A 45 10.27 1.68 0.64
CA LEU A 45 9.31 2.04 -0.38
C LEU A 45 8.11 2.78 0.22
N ASP A 46 7.59 2.32 1.36
CA ASP A 46 6.52 2.99 2.08
C ASP A 46 6.91 4.41 2.46
N ASP A 47 8.11 4.59 3.01
CA ASP A 47 8.63 5.90 3.39
C ASP A 47 8.75 6.81 2.17
N LEU A 48 9.18 6.29 1.04
CA LEU A 48 9.27 7.03 -0.21
C LEU A 48 7.89 7.47 -0.69
N ILE A 49 6.90 6.59 -0.64
CA ILE A 49 5.52 6.89 -1.03
C ILE A 49 4.95 8.03 -0.17
N LEU A 50 5.19 7.98 1.15
CA LEU A 50 4.76 9.06 2.04
C LEU A 50 5.45 10.39 1.69
N SER A 51 6.74 10.36 1.38
CA SER A 51 7.48 11.55 0.96
C SER A 51 6.91 12.16 -0.31
N LEU A 52 6.52 11.32 -1.26
CA LEU A 52 5.90 11.77 -2.49
C LEU A 52 4.55 12.43 -2.25
N ARG A 53 3.73 11.83 -1.39
CA ARG A 53 2.45 12.42 -1.02
C ARG A 53 2.66 13.84 -0.48
N ASP A 54 3.61 14.00 0.42
CA ASP A 54 3.84 15.27 1.09
C ASP A 54 4.49 16.31 0.16
N ASN A 55 5.42 15.89 -0.68
CA ASN A 55 6.16 16.81 -1.55
C ASN A 55 5.39 17.20 -2.81
N LEU A 56 4.60 16.28 -3.38
CA LEU A 56 3.83 16.52 -4.60
C LEU A 56 2.39 16.93 -4.33
N ASN A 57 1.96 16.84 -3.09
CA ASN A 57 0.56 17.08 -2.72
C ASN A 57 -0.40 16.19 -3.54
N ALA A 58 0.04 14.98 -3.87
CA ALA A 58 -0.74 14.03 -4.65
C ALA A 58 -1.61 13.17 -3.75
N THR A 59 -2.75 12.73 -4.27
CA THR A 59 -3.57 11.70 -3.64
C THR A 59 -3.02 10.34 -4.06
N ILE A 60 -2.78 9.46 -3.09
CA ILE A 60 -2.25 8.13 -3.36
C ILE A 60 -3.32 7.09 -3.07
N VAL A 61 -3.58 6.24 -4.05
CA VAL A 61 -4.46 5.08 -3.91
C VAL A 61 -3.61 3.83 -4.05
N MET A 62 -3.59 3.01 -3.02
CA MET A 62 -2.77 1.81 -2.99
C MET A 62 -3.64 0.58 -2.81
N VAL A 63 -3.45 -0.42 -3.67
CA VAL A 63 -4.04 -1.75 -3.50
C VAL A 63 -2.97 -2.64 -2.89
N THR A 64 -3.23 -3.18 -1.71
CA THR A 64 -2.29 -4.07 -1.04
C THR A 64 -2.97 -4.95 0.00
N HIS A 65 -2.38 -6.08 0.30
CA HIS A 65 -2.75 -6.95 1.41
C HIS A 65 -1.66 -7.01 2.48
N GLU A 66 -0.62 -6.21 2.35
CA GLU A 66 0.50 -6.17 3.31
C GLU A 66 0.13 -5.34 4.52
N LEU A 67 -0.12 -6.00 5.67
CA LEU A 67 -0.56 -5.32 6.89
C LEU A 67 0.43 -4.28 7.38
N ALA A 68 1.73 -4.55 7.27
CA ALA A 68 2.75 -3.61 7.70
C ALA A 68 2.60 -2.26 6.99
N SER A 69 2.40 -2.27 5.67
CA SER A 69 2.15 -1.06 4.88
C SER A 69 0.80 -0.43 5.23
N ILE A 70 -0.25 -1.24 5.33
CA ILE A 70 -1.60 -0.75 5.65
C ILE A 70 -1.58 0.07 6.95
N PHE A 71 -0.98 -0.46 8.02
CA PHE A 71 -0.93 0.24 9.30
C PHE A 71 0.09 1.38 9.34
N ALA A 72 1.18 1.28 8.56
CA ALA A 72 2.21 2.30 8.56
C ALA A 72 1.80 3.56 7.80
N ILE A 73 1.16 3.41 6.64
CA ILE A 73 0.91 4.53 5.74
C ILE A 73 -0.56 4.75 5.38
N GLY A 74 -1.45 3.82 5.70
CA GLY A 74 -2.86 3.96 5.38
C GLY A 74 -3.55 5.00 6.26
N SER A 75 -4.14 6.02 5.67
CA SER A 75 -4.94 7.02 6.38
C SER A 75 -6.43 6.69 6.31
N ASN A 76 -6.86 6.14 5.20
CA ASN A 76 -8.22 5.64 4.99
C ASN A 76 -8.15 4.37 4.17
N SER A 77 -9.11 3.50 4.33
CA SER A 77 -9.11 2.23 3.61
C SER A 77 -10.50 1.83 3.18
N VAL A 78 -10.54 1.03 2.12
CA VAL A 78 -11.75 0.39 1.63
C VAL A 78 -11.48 -1.10 1.57
N PHE A 79 -12.31 -1.88 2.26
CA PHE A 79 -12.21 -3.34 2.24
C PHE A 79 -13.14 -3.91 1.18
N LEU A 80 -12.56 -4.67 0.27
CA LEU A 80 -13.31 -5.35 -0.79
C LEU A 80 -13.40 -6.83 -0.45
N ASP A 81 -14.60 -7.38 -0.59
CA ASP A 81 -14.86 -8.78 -0.33
C ASP A 81 -14.98 -9.55 -1.65
N PRO A 82 -14.17 -10.61 -1.85
CA PRO A 82 -14.19 -11.34 -3.12
C PRO A 82 -15.48 -12.13 -3.35
N GLU A 83 -16.19 -12.51 -2.30
CA GLU A 83 -17.44 -13.25 -2.44
C GLU A 83 -18.60 -12.36 -2.85
N SER A 84 -18.81 -11.26 -2.11
CA SER A 84 -19.87 -10.30 -2.43
C SER A 84 -19.49 -9.35 -3.55
N LYS A 85 -18.18 -9.24 -3.85
CA LYS A 85 -17.63 -8.34 -4.88
C LYS A 85 -18.00 -6.88 -4.65
N THR A 86 -18.13 -6.51 -3.38
CA THR A 86 -18.48 -5.15 -2.97
C THR A 86 -17.57 -4.68 -1.83
N MET A 87 -17.68 -3.40 -1.54
CA MET A 87 -17.08 -2.80 -0.37
C MET A 87 -17.85 -3.25 0.88
N ILE A 88 -17.13 -3.75 1.89
CA ILE A 88 -17.72 -4.20 3.14
C ILE A 88 -17.36 -3.31 4.33
N ALA A 89 -16.34 -2.48 4.20
CA ALA A 89 -15.96 -1.53 5.23
C ALA A 89 -15.13 -0.40 4.65
N GLU A 90 -15.19 0.76 5.29
CA GLU A 90 -14.39 1.92 4.95
C GLU A 90 -13.95 2.62 6.24
N GLY A 91 -12.73 3.09 6.30
CA GLY A 91 -12.21 3.88 7.42
C GLY A 91 -10.72 3.74 7.63
N ASP A 92 -10.23 4.41 8.68
CA ASP A 92 -8.84 4.28 9.11
C ASP A 92 -8.59 2.83 9.55
N PRO A 93 -7.59 2.13 8.99
CA PRO A 93 -7.34 0.74 9.33
C PRO A 93 -7.15 0.49 10.83
N LYS A 94 -6.48 1.40 11.53
CA LYS A 94 -6.25 1.27 12.97
C LYS A 94 -7.56 1.36 13.76
N LYS A 95 -8.45 2.23 13.32
CA LYS A 95 -9.77 2.38 13.95
C LYS A 95 -10.67 1.21 13.62
N LEU A 96 -10.64 0.73 12.37
CA LEU A 96 -11.44 -0.41 11.95
C LEU A 96 -11.08 -1.68 12.74
N LEU A 97 -9.81 -1.88 13.06
CA LEU A 97 -9.38 -3.02 13.87
C LEU A 97 -10.07 -3.03 15.25
N LYS A 98 -10.36 -1.85 15.80
CA LYS A 98 -10.98 -1.72 17.12
C LYS A 98 -12.49 -1.64 17.07
N THR A 99 -13.06 -1.10 16.01
CA THR A 99 -14.48 -0.73 15.98
C THR A 99 -15.31 -1.52 14.99
N SER A 100 -14.71 -2.20 14.03
CA SER A 100 -15.46 -2.95 13.04
C SER A 100 -16.21 -4.12 13.69
N GLN A 101 -17.45 -4.32 13.27
CA GLN A 101 -18.27 -5.47 13.66
C GLN A 101 -18.25 -6.57 12.61
N ASP A 102 -17.65 -6.35 11.46
CA ASP A 102 -17.52 -7.35 10.41
C ASP A 102 -16.36 -8.28 10.71
N GLU A 103 -16.66 -9.57 10.88
CA GLU A 103 -15.65 -10.57 11.23
C GLU A 103 -14.58 -10.72 10.15
N ARG A 104 -14.93 -10.51 8.90
CA ARG A 104 -13.97 -10.60 7.78
C ARG A 104 -12.92 -9.51 7.86
N VAL A 105 -13.32 -8.31 8.21
CA VAL A 105 -12.43 -7.16 8.40
C VAL A 105 -11.52 -7.39 9.59
N ILE A 106 -12.09 -7.80 10.73
CA ILE A 106 -11.33 -8.06 11.95
C ILE A 106 -10.32 -9.19 11.72
N LYS A 107 -10.75 -10.27 11.10
CA LYS A 107 -9.87 -11.41 10.80
C LYS A 107 -8.70 -11.00 9.91
N PHE A 108 -8.95 -10.21 8.90
CA PHE A 108 -7.91 -9.71 8.01
C PHE A 108 -6.92 -8.83 8.76
N LEU A 109 -7.41 -7.82 9.48
CA LEU A 109 -6.57 -6.85 10.17
C LEU A 109 -5.81 -7.41 11.36
N SER A 110 -6.32 -8.50 11.97
CA SER A 110 -5.70 -9.10 13.15
C SER A 110 -4.78 -10.27 12.84
N ARG A 111 -4.64 -10.67 11.58
CA ARG A 111 -3.86 -11.88 11.24
C ARG A 111 -2.38 -11.78 11.64
N SER A 112 -1.83 -10.58 11.73
CA SER A 112 -0.44 -10.38 12.20
C SER A 112 -0.26 -10.66 13.69
N LYS A 113 -1.34 -10.72 14.47
CA LYS A 113 -1.34 -10.97 15.91
C LYS A 113 -1.46 -12.44 16.25
N LYS A 114 -1.56 -13.30 15.27
CA LYS A 114 -1.74 -14.75 15.46
C LYS A 114 -0.41 -15.51 15.49
N LYS A 115 0.54 -15.02 16.19
CA LYS A 115 1.76 -15.78 16.43
C LYS A 115 1.79 -16.29 17.85
#